data_f87ba6a0453eadcb532af60fa145ef38
#
_entry.id   f87ba6a0453eadcb532af60fa145ef38
#
_cell.length_a   1.000
_cell.length_b   1.000
_cell.length_c   1.000
_cell.angle_alpha   90.00
_cell.angle_beta   90.00
_cell.angle_gamma   90.00
#
_symmetry.space_group_name_H-M   'P 1'
#
loop_
_entity.id
_entity.type
_entity.pdbx_description
1 polymer ?
#
loop_
_entity_poly.entity_id
_entity_poly.type
_entity_poly.pdbx_seq_one_letter_code
_entity_poly.pdbx_strand_id
1 'polypeptide(L)'
;MKKASKKEWYCKICGRFRSNEKFSGKGHSLHVCKDCQRKIQEEQHTKKLVTKMEKAKTYERLIPQVESLIEGVDNHVGALANVSALLHSSFQHYFWCGFYIVKGDVLELGPFQGDVACYTIKKGRGVCGKAWEDKQTLVVPNVLQFPGHIACSSKSRSEIVVPVFKGEEVIAFIDVDSEGYSAFDDIDKDELEKIAKIISPLFE
;
A
#
# COMPACT_ATOMS: atom_id res chain seq x y z
N MET A 1 -50.77 -35.61 -17.51
CA MET A 1 -49.55 -35.36 -16.73
C MET A 1 -49.21 -33.87 -16.78
N LYS A 2 -49.41 -33.13 -15.69
CA LYS A 2 -49.04 -31.72 -15.60
C LYS A 2 -47.51 -31.65 -15.49
N LYS A 3 -46.82 -31.04 -16.49
CA LYS A 3 -45.40 -30.72 -16.40
C LYS A 3 -45.21 -29.77 -15.20
N ALA A 4 -44.37 -30.19 -14.23
CA ALA A 4 -43.99 -29.32 -13.12
C ALA A 4 -43.35 -28.07 -13.71
N SER A 5 -43.86 -26.86 -13.39
CA SER A 5 -43.32 -25.61 -13.80
C SER A 5 -41.89 -25.50 -13.23
N LYS A 6 -40.87 -25.32 -14.07
CA LYS A 6 -39.53 -25.07 -13.62
C LYS A 6 -39.57 -23.80 -12.75
N LYS A 7 -39.21 -23.93 -11.49
CA LYS A 7 -39.17 -22.81 -10.54
C LYS A 7 -38.15 -21.78 -11.05
N GLU A 8 -38.61 -20.59 -11.40
CA GLU A 8 -37.78 -19.48 -11.87
C GLU A 8 -37.47 -18.53 -10.72
N TRP A 9 -36.30 -17.94 -10.77
CA TRP A 9 -35.83 -16.99 -9.77
C TRP A 9 -35.49 -15.66 -10.40
N TYR A 10 -35.83 -14.58 -9.71
CA TYR A 10 -35.58 -13.23 -10.19
C TYR A 10 -34.12 -12.82 -9.92
N CYS A 11 -33.43 -12.32 -10.96
CA CYS A 11 -32.10 -11.73 -10.83
C CYS A 11 -32.22 -10.21 -10.73
N LYS A 12 -31.87 -9.63 -9.58
CA LYS A 12 -31.97 -8.19 -9.34
C LYS A 12 -31.00 -7.33 -10.16
N ILE A 13 -29.94 -7.93 -10.75
CA ILE A 13 -28.97 -7.20 -11.57
C ILE A 13 -29.47 -7.05 -13.00
N CYS A 14 -29.89 -8.16 -13.67
CA CYS A 14 -30.36 -8.06 -15.04
C CYS A 14 -31.88 -7.94 -15.18
N GLY A 15 -32.63 -7.93 -14.07
CA GLY A 15 -34.10 -7.77 -14.06
C GLY A 15 -34.86 -8.95 -14.68
N ARG A 16 -34.25 -10.14 -14.81
CA ARG A 16 -34.86 -11.30 -15.52
C ARG A 16 -35.13 -12.45 -14.57
N PHE A 17 -36.22 -13.16 -14.84
CA PHE A 17 -36.48 -14.48 -14.27
C PHE A 17 -35.61 -15.52 -14.97
N ARG A 18 -34.97 -16.42 -14.21
CA ARG A 18 -34.05 -17.44 -14.69
C ARG A 18 -34.33 -18.76 -14.00
N SER A 19 -34.06 -19.86 -14.69
CA SER A 19 -34.14 -21.21 -14.10
C SER A 19 -33.15 -21.37 -12.94
N ASN A 20 -33.46 -22.28 -12.02
CA ASN A 20 -32.67 -22.54 -10.81
C ASN A 20 -31.17 -22.83 -11.11
N GLU A 21 -30.86 -23.53 -12.18
CA GLU A 21 -29.50 -23.87 -12.62
C GLU A 21 -28.63 -22.64 -12.99
N LYS A 22 -29.26 -21.48 -13.26
CA LYS A 22 -28.59 -20.20 -13.54
C LYS A 22 -28.15 -19.47 -12.29
N PHE A 23 -28.38 -20.02 -11.11
CA PHE A 23 -27.93 -19.48 -9.84
C PHE A 23 -26.95 -20.45 -9.16
N SER A 24 -25.96 -19.92 -8.43
CA SER A 24 -25.13 -20.65 -7.48
C SER A 24 -25.75 -20.56 -6.08
N GLY A 25 -25.29 -21.35 -5.11
CA GLY A 25 -25.76 -21.26 -3.72
C GLY A 25 -25.68 -19.82 -3.17
N LYS A 26 -24.55 -19.14 -3.39
CA LYS A 26 -24.38 -17.71 -3.05
C LYS A 26 -25.25 -16.80 -3.91
N GLY A 27 -25.44 -17.12 -5.20
CA GLY A 27 -26.29 -16.37 -6.12
C GLY A 27 -27.76 -16.40 -5.74
N HIS A 28 -28.26 -17.49 -5.16
CA HIS A 28 -29.62 -17.57 -4.63
C HIS A 28 -29.84 -16.62 -3.46
N SER A 29 -28.95 -16.59 -2.48
CA SER A 29 -29.04 -15.70 -1.32
C SER A 29 -28.94 -14.23 -1.71
N LEU A 30 -28.14 -13.90 -2.72
CA LEU A 30 -27.96 -12.53 -3.22
C LEU A 30 -28.95 -12.15 -4.32
N HIS A 31 -29.76 -13.08 -4.82
CA HIS A 31 -30.66 -12.90 -5.97
C HIS A 31 -29.91 -12.40 -7.24
N VAL A 32 -28.72 -13.00 -7.51
CA VAL A 32 -27.87 -12.65 -8.67
C VAL A 32 -27.57 -13.92 -9.48
N CYS A 33 -27.91 -13.95 -10.77
CA CYS A 33 -27.61 -15.10 -11.61
C CYS A 33 -26.13 -15.21 -11.95
N LYS A 34 -25.67 -16.43 -12.33
CA LYS A 34 -24.27 -16.74 -12.65
C LYS A 34 -23.68 -15.83 -13.72
N ASP A 35 -24.47 -15.50 -14.76
CA ASP A 35 -24.01 -14.63 -15.84
C ASP A 35 -23.71 -13.20 -15.31
N CYS A 36 -24.56 -12.66 -14.41
CA CYS A 36 -24.32 -11.37 -13.78
C CYS A 36 -23.17 -11.42 -12.77
N GLN A 37 -23.01 -12.51 -12.01
CA GLN A 37 -21.88 -12.68 -11.12
C GLN A 37 -20.56 -12.66 -11.88
N ARG A 38 -20.49 -13.39 -13.02
CA ARG A 38 -19.30 -13.41 -13.88
C ARG A 38 -18.97 -12.01 -14.41
N LYS A 39 -19.95 -11.27 -14.94
CA LYS A 39 -19.74 -9.89 -15.41
C LYS A 39 -19.21 -8.96 -14.33
N ILE A 40 -19.80 -9.02 -13.12
CA ILE A 40 -19.32 -8.23 -11.98
C ILE A 40 -17.86 -8.58 -11.65
N GLN A 41 -17.51 -9.87 -11.65
CA GLN A 41 -16.11 -10.31 -11.39
C GLN A 41 -15.14 -9.84 -12.48
N GLU A 42 -15.54 -9.91 -13.76
CA GLU A 42 -14.75 -9.42 -14.89
C GLU A 42 -14.53 -7.90 -14.80
N GLU A 43 -15.58 -7.13 -14.49
CA GLU A 43 -15.48 -5.67 -14.30
C GLU A 43 -14.57 -5.31 -13.10
N GLN A 44 -14.71 -6.02 -11.98
CA GLN A 44 -13.85 -5.81 -10.81
C GLN A 44 -12.39 -6.16 -11.12
N HIS A 45 -12.15 -7.25 -11.83
CA HIS A 45 -10.81 -7.65 -12.26
C HIS A 45 -10.18 -6.60 -13.19
N THR A 46 -10.93 -6.14 -14.20
CA THR A 46 -10.47 -5.09 -15.12
C THR A 46 -10.15 -3.80 -14.38
N LYS A 47 -11.02 -3.36 -13.46
CA LYS A 47 -10.77 -2.18 -12.64
C LYS A 47 -9.49 -2.31 -11.80
N LYS A 48 -9.26 -3.47 -11.19
CA LYS A 48 -8.03 -3.73 -10.42
C LYS A 48 -6.78 -3.67 -11.29
N LEU A 49 -6.84 -4.22 -12.52
CA LEU A 49 -5.72 -4.16 -13.47
C LEU A 49 -5.42 -2.72 -13.91
N VAL A 50 -6.44 -1.93 -14.23
CA VAL A 50 -6.28 -0.50 -14.59
C VAL A 50 -5.61 0.26 -13.45
N THR A 51 -6.08 0.10 -12.22
CA THR A 51 -5.49 0.76 -11.04
C THR A 51 -4.01 0.37 -10.86
N LYS A 52 -3.65 -0.91 -11.04
CA LYS A 52 -2.25 -1.36 -10.98
C LYS A 52 -1.38 -0.74 -12.09
N MET A 53 -1.90 -0.65 -13.31
CA MET A 53 -1.19 -0.01 -14.43
C MET A 53 -0.97 1.49 -14.20
N GLU A 54 -1.95 2.20 -13.66
CA GLU A 54 -1.85 3.62 -13.32
C GLU A 54 -0.81 3.85 -12.23
N LYS A 55 -0.79 3.00 -11.19
CA LYS A 55 0.20 3.03 -10.12
C LYS A 55 1.63 2.83 -10.69
N ALA A 56 1.85 1.80 -11.49
CA ALA A 56 3.15 1.52 -12.11
C ALA A 56 3.64 2.70 -12.98
N LYS A 57 2.77 3.30 -13.80
CA LYS A 57 3.08 4.50 -14.58
C LYS A 57 3.41 5.72 -13.72
N THR A 58 2.81 5.83 -12.54
CA THR A 58 3.12 6.90 -11.61
C THR A 58 4.55 6.75 -11.11
N TYR A 59 4.96 5.56 -10.67
CA TYR A 59 6.34 5.30 -10.24
C TYR A 59 7.35 5.47 -11.39
N GLU A 60 7.03 5.00 -12.61
CA GLU A 60 7.88 5.17 -13.80
C GLU A 60 8.23 6.66 -14.05
N ARG A 61 7.29 7.57 -13.80
CA ARG A 61 7.51 9.02 -13.92
C ARG A 61 8.20 9.62 -12.69
N LEU A 62 8.03 9.01 -11.53
CA LEU A 62 8.49 9.51 -10.26
C LEU A 62 9.97 9.20 -10.01
N ILE A 63 10.45 8.01 -10.39
CA ILE A 63 11.84 7.59 -10.18
C ILE A 63 12.86 8.58 -10.77
N PRO A 64 12.77 9.01 -12.05
CA PRO A 64 13.69 10.01 -12.60
C PRO A 64 13.63 11.37 -11.87
N GLN A 65 12.48 11.72 -11.30
CA GLN A 65 12.35 12.94 -10.51
C GLN A 65 13.08 12.82 -9.16
N VAL A 66 13.01 11.64 -8.51
CA VAL A 66 13.77 11.37 -7.28
C VAL A 66 15.27 11.46 -7.57
N GLU A 67 15.75 10.84 -8.66
CA GLU A 67 17.15 10.91 -9.07
C GLU A 67 17.59 12.37 -9.25
N SER A 68 16.81 13.18 -9.97
CA SER A 68 17.10 14.60 -10.18
C SER A 68 17.07 15.44 -8.90
N LEU A 69 16.21 15.08 -7.92
CA LEU A 69 16.11 15.81 -6.64
C LEU A 69 17.33 15.62 -5.74
N ILE A 70 18.08 14.53 -5.92
CA ILE A 70 19.23 14.21 -5.06
C ILE A 70 20.58 14.42 -5.73
N GLU A 71 20.61 14.60 -7.05
CA GLU A 71 21.84 14.75 -7.82
C GLU A 71 22.60 16.03 -7.42
N GLY A 72 23.81 15.86 -6.90
CA GLY A 72 24.71 16.96 -6.52
C GLY A 72 24.22 17.82 -5.35
N VAL A 73 23.34 17.28 -4.49
CA VAL A 73 22.77 18.03 -3.36
C VAL A 73 23.49 17.68 -2.07
N ASP A 74 24.16 18.69 -1.46
CA ASP A 74 24.82 18.57 -0.15
C ASP A 74 23.84 18.67 1.04
N ASN A 75 22.66 19.28 0.83
CA ASN A 75 21.63 19.39 1.86
C ASN A 75 20.76 18.12 1.89
N HIS A 76 21.26 17.05 2.51
CA HIS A 76 20.61 15.75 2.57
C HIS A 76 19.23 15.81 3.26
N VAL A 77 19.08 16.63 4.31
CA VAL A 77 17.79 16.82 4.98
C VAL A 77 16.76 17.45 4.03
N GLY A 78 17.17 18.47 3.28
CA GLY A 78 16.32 19.12 2.27
C GLY A 78 15.97 18.17 1.12
N ALA A 79 16.94 17.35 0.66
CA ALA A 79 16.70 16.34 -0.36
C ALA A 79 15.64 15.31 0.09
N LEU A 80 15.79 14.77 1.29
CA LEU A 80 14.81 13.82 1.86
C LEU A 80 13.44 14.48 2.07
N ALA A 81 13.38 15.75 2.49
CA ALA A 81 12.12 16.48 2.61
C ALA A 81 11.41 16.65 1.25
N ASN A 82 12.18 16.93 0.18
CA ASN A 82 11.64 17.02 -1.17
C ASN A 82 11.19 15.65 -1.71
N VAL A 83 11.94 14.59 -1.44
CA VAL A 83 11.56 13.21 -1.81
C VAL A 83 10.27 12.80 -1.09
N SER A 84 10.14 13.07 0.22
CA SER A 84 8.89 12.76 0.94
C SER A 84 7.71 13.57 0.41
N ALA A 85 7.91 14.85 0.05
CA ALA A 85 6.88 15.70 -0.55
C ALA A 85 6.44 15.19 -1.94
N LEU A 86 7.41 14.77 -2.78
CA LEU A 86 7.13 14.21 -4.10
C LEU A 86 6.34 12.91 -3.99
N LEU A 87 6.75 11.98 -3.12
CA LEU A 87 6.03 10.72 -2.87
C LEU A 87 4.60 10.98 -2.37
N HIS A 88 4.46 11.79 -1.33
CA HIS A 88 3.18 12.12 -0.73
C HIS A 88 2.20 12.75 -1.74
N SER A 89 2.68 13.69 -2.58
CA SER A 89 1.83 14.37 -3.57
C SER A 89 1.49 13.51 -4.79
N SER A 90 2.26 12.46 -5.06
CA SER A 90 2.06 11.58 -6.22
C SER A 90 0.95 10.54 -6.02
N PHE A 91 0.61 10.23 -4.77
CA PHE A 91 -0.37 9.19 -4.42
C PHE A 91 -1.41 9.72 -3.42
N GLN A 92 -2.67 9.82 -3.82
CA GLN A 92 -3.75 10.34 -2.97
C GLN A 92 -3.99 9.52 -1.69
N HIS A 93 -3.58 8.26 -1.67
CA HIS A 93 -3.76 7.38 -0.53
C HIS A 93 -2.58 7.39 0.45
N TYR A 94 -1.50 8.14 0.15
CA TYR A 94 -0.38 8.36 1.07
C TYR A 94 -0.74 9.53 1.98
N PHE A 95 -1.34 9.26 3.14
CA PHE A 95 -1.66 10.36 4.06
C PHE A 95 -0.47 10.74 4.94
N TRP A 96 0.49 9.85 5.09
CA TRP A 96 1.78 10.09 5.70
C TRP A 96 2.88 9.41 4.88
N CYS A 97 3.99 10.10 4.68
CA CYS A 97 5.15 9.55 3.98
C CYS A 97 6.41 10.23 4.48
N GLY A 98 7.40 9.48 4.94
CA GLY A 98 8.62 10.05 5.48
C GLY A 98 9.71 9.02 5.74
N PHE A 99 10.66 9.44 6.56
CA PHE A 99 11.85 8.66 6.86
C PHE A 99 12.03 8.46 8.35
N TYR A 100 12.44 7.26 8.73
CA TYR A 100 13.03 6.97 10.02
C TYR A 100 14.50 6.61 9.84
N ILE A 101 15.39 7.25 10.61
CA ILE A 101 16.85 7.14 10.46
C ILE A 101 17.40 6.35 11.66
N VAL A 102 18.26 5.38 11.40
CA VAL A 102 18.92 4.59 12.46
C VAL A 102 19.92 5.49 13.20
N LYS A 103 19.75 5.62 14.51
CA LYS A 103 20.64 6.33 15.43
C LYS A 103 20.91 5.46 16.67
N GLY A 104 22.02 4.76 16.68
CA GLY A 104 22.35 3.81 17.75
C GLY A 104 21.33 2.68 17.84
N ASP A 105 20.56 2.62 18.92
CA ASP A 105 19.58 1.57 19.22
C ASP A 105 18.11 1.98 18.96
N VAL A 106 17.89 3.14 18.33
CA VAL A 106 16.57 3.66 17.99
C VAL A 106 16.50 4.11 16.52
N LEU A 107 15.29 4.19 16.02
CA LEU A 107 14.93 4.94 14.81
C LEU A 107 14.51 6.34 15.24
N GLU A 108 15.11 7.36 14.66
CA GLU A 108 14.72 8.76 14.85
C GLU A 108 13.91 9.25 13.66
N LEU A 109 12.89 10.06 13.93
CA LEU A 109 12.05 10.68 12.91
C LEU A 109 12.90 11.61 12.04
N GLY A 110 12.91 11.36 10.75
CA GLY A 110 13.52 12.20 9.71
C GLY A 110 12.49 13.11 9.03
N PRO A 111 12.83 13.68 7.87
CA PRO A 111 11.90 14.48 7.07
C PRO A 111 10.67 13.68 6.64
N PHE A 112 9.49 14.29 6.71
CA PHE A 112 8.21 13.67 6.36
C PHE A 112 7.16 14.67 5.88
N GLN A 113 6.06 14.14 5.34
CA GLN A 113 4.83 14.84 5.00
C GLN A 113 3.65 14.13 5.65
N GLY A 114 2.70 14.90 6.21
CA GLY A 114 1.52 14.37 6.90
C GLY A 114 1.36 14.88 8.32
N ASP A 115 0.53 14.18 9.10
CA ASP A 115 0.29 14.50 10.52
C ASP A 115 1.56 14.24 11.37
N VAL A 116 1.55 14.72 12.62
CA VAL A 116 2.64 14.48 13.58
C VAL A 116 2.87 12.99 13.81
N ALA A 117 4.13 12.60 14.02
CA ALA A 117 4.56 11.22 14.18
C ALA A 117 5.38 10.99 15.44
N CYS A 118 5.70 9.73 15.75
CA CYS A 118 6.53 9.34 16.87
C CYS A 118 7.97 9.82 16.65
N TYR A 119 8.59 10.47 17.62
CA TYR A 119 9.98 10.95 17.50
C TYR A 119 11.01 9.82 17.45
N THR A 120 10.75 8.73 18.17
CA THR A 120 11.67 7.60 18.26
C THR A 120 10.93 6.27 18.31
N ILE A 121 11.49 5.25 17.64
CA ILE A 121 10.97 3.88 17.62
C ILE A 121 12.12 2.92 17.95
N LYS A 122 11.89 2.00 18.90
CA LYS A 122 12.88 0.97 19.25
C LYS A 122 12.83 -0.20 18.29
N LYS A 123 13.96 -0.86 18.09
CA LYS A 123 14.05 -2.09 17.31
C LYS A 123 13.06 -3.15 17.81
N GLY A 124 12.39 -3.84 16.90
CA GLY A 124 11.35 -4.84 17.20
C GLY A 124 10.00 -4.25 17.65
N ARG A 125 9.81 -2.91 17.67
CA ARG A 125 8.58 -2.27 18.10
C ARG A 125 7.84 -1.61 16.95
N GLY A 126 6.53 -1.87 16.85
CA GLY A 126 5.72 -1.40 15.72
C GLY A 126 6.15 -2.01 14.39
N VAL A 127 5.64 -1.47 13.29
CA VAL A 127 5.99 -1.98 11.94
C VAL A 127 7.41 -1.59 11.56
N CYS A 128 7.81 -0.32 11.75
CA CYS A 128 9.15 0.16 11.47
C CYS A 128 10.22 -0.58 12.28
N GLY A 129 10.02 -0.77 13.59
CA GLY A 129 10.96 -1.50 14.44
C GLY A 129 11.06 -2.98 14.07
N LYS A 130 9.95 -3.60 13.62
CA LYS A 130 9.94 -4.99 13.15
C LYS A 130 10.62 -5.12 11.78
N ALA A 131 10.39 -4.19 10.86
CA ALA A 131 11.12 -4.12 9.58
C ALA A 131 12.64 -4.02 9.80
N TRP A 132 13.05 -3.27 10.83
CA TRP A 132 14.46 -3.17 11.22
C TRP A 132 15.03 -4.48 11.77
N GLU A 133 14.28 -5.17 12.63
CA GLU A 133 14.68 -6.47 13.18
C GLU A 133 14.85 -7.52 12.08
N ASP A 134 13.91 -7.56 11.15
CA ASP A 134 13.88 -8.53 10.06
C ASP A 134 14.75 -8.12 8.86
N LYS A 135 15.20 -6.86 8.80
CA LYS A 135 15.96 -6.26 7.68
C LYS A 135 15.25 -6.46 6.32
N GLN A 136 13.94 -6.28 6.29
CA GLN A 136 13.15 -6.48 5.08
C GLN A 136 11.96 -5.52 4.99
N THR A 137 11.47 -5.33 3.78
CA THR A 137 10.24 -4.58 3.53
C THR A 137 9.05 -5.29 4.14
N LEU A 138 8.24 -4.55 4.91
CA LEU A 138 6.98 -5.02 5.45
C LEU A 138 5.82 -4.29 4.76
N VAL A 139 4.88 -5.07 4.19
CA VAL A 139 3.61 -4.58 3.66
C VAL A 139 2.50 -5.05 4.59
N VAL A 140 1.91 -4.13 5.33
CA VAL A 140 0.92 -4.42 6.38
C VAL A 140 -0.48 -4.00 5.90
N PRO A 141 -1.36 -4.95 5.54
CA PRO A 141 -2.67 -4.63 4.99
C PRO A 141 -3.65 -4.08 6.03
N ASN A 142 -3.41 -4.33 7.32
CA ASN A 142 -4.20 -3.83 8.43
C ASN A 142 -3.32 -3.68 9.68
N VAL A 143 -2.92 -2.45 9.98
CA VAL A 143 -2.06 -2.13 11.13
C VAL A 143 -2.71 -2.44 12.48
N LEU A 144 -4.04 -2.41 12.56
CA LEU A 144 -4.77 -2.72 13.79
C LEU A 144 -4.67 -4.22 14.17
N GLN A 145 -4.30 -5.08 13.22
CA GLN A 145 -4.06 -6.50 13.45
C GLN A 145 -2.57 -6.85 13.55
N PHE A 146 -1.69 -5.86 13.38
CA PHE A 146 -0.24 -6.10 13.47
C PHE A 146 0.21 -6.22 14.93
N PRO A 147 0.88 -7.33 15.32
CA PRO A 147 1.31 -7.54 16.69
C PRO A 147 2.27 -6.45 17.16
N GLY A 148 1.96 -5.80 18.27
CA GLY A 148 2.80 -4.73 18.83
C GLY A 148 2.79 -3.42 18.06
N HIS A 149 1.78 -3.21 17.20
CA HIS A 149 1.57 -1.94 16.49
C HIS A 149 1.63 -0.74 17.45
N ILE A 150 2.36 0.30 17.02
CA ILE A 150 2.43 1.60 17.71
C ILE A 150 1.58 2.58 16.89
N ALA A 151 0.48 3.03 17.46
CA ALA A 151 -0.41 3.99 16.80
C ALA A 151 0.19 5.40 16.90
N CYS A 152 1.10 5.79 16.00
CA CYS A 152 1.55 7.18 15.88
C CYS A 152 0.44 8.08 15.33
N SER A 153 -0.46 7.52 14.51
CA SER A 153 -1.71 8.15 14.07
C SER A 153 -2.89 7.20 14.25
N SER A 154 -4.03 7.73 14.72
CA SER A 154 -5.29 6.96 14.81
C SER A 154 -5.95 6.72 13.43
N LYS A 155 -5.47 7.37 12.39
CA LYS A 155 -6.01 7.28 11.02
C LYS A 155 -5.42 6.13 10.23
N SER A 156 -4.19 5.69 10.54
CA SER A 156 -3.49 4.63 9.81
C SER A 156 -4.29 3.33 9.80
N ARG A 157 -4.42 2.73 8.63
CA ARG A 157 -5.09 1.43 8.40
C ARG A 157 -4.19 0.43 7.71
N SER A 158 -3.36 0.86 6.79
CA SER A 158 -2.31 0.03 6.19
C SER A 158 -1.01 0.83 6.10
N GLU A 159 0.11 0.12 6.08
CA GLU A 159 1.44 0.70 6.15
C GLU A 159 2.41 -0.12 5.30
N ILE A 160 3.37 0.55 4.67
CA ILE A 160 4.52 -0.08 4.03
C ILE A 160 5.80 0.56 4.56
N VAL A 161 6.72 -0.27 5.04
CA VAL A 161 8.02 0.15 5.56
C VAL A 161 9.12 -0.52 4.75
N VAL A 162 10.00 0.29 4.15
CA VAL A 162 11.05 -0.18 3.25
C VAL A 162 12.42 0.21 3.80
N PRO A 163 13.33 -0.75 4.05
CA PRO A 163 14.66 -0.45 4.55
C PRO A 163 15.55 0.20 3.48
N VAL A 164 16.31 1.18 3.90
CA VAL A 164 17.42 1.77 3.14
C VAL A 164 18.72 1.16 3.65
N PHE A 165 19.50 0.59 2.75
CA PHE A 165 20.74 -0.10 3.08
C PHE A 165 21.98 0.69 2.67
N LYS A 166 23.04 0.57 3.49
CA LYS A 166 24.43 0.87 3.14
C LYS A 166 25.22 -0.43 3.27
N GLY A 167 25.56 -1.05 2.14
CA GLY A 167 26.05 -2.43 2.13
C GLY A 167 25.01 -3.40 2.70
N GLU A 168 25.34 -4.10 3.79
CA GLU A 168 24.44 -5.04 4.48
C GLU A 168 23.74 -4.42 5.72
N GLU A 169 24.03 -3.18 6.03
CA GLU A 169 23.47 -2.49 7.18
C GLU A 169 22.25 -1.64 6.78
N VAL A 170 21.21 -1.71 7.61
CA VAL A 170 20.06 -0.83 7.49
C VAL A 170 20.39 0.50 8.17
N ILE A 171 20.29 1.59 7.42
CA ILE A 171 20.63 2.95 7.90
C ILE A 171 19.42 3.86 8.04
N ALA A 172 18.33 3.55 7.33
CA ALA A 172 17.07 4.30 7.41
C ALA A 172 15.92 3.44 6.89
N PHE A 173 14.72 4.00 6.96
CA PHE A 173 13.49 3.44 6.40
C PHE A 173 12.71 4.51 5.66
N ILE A 174 12.11 4.13 4.52
CA ILE A 174 10.95 4.82 3.97
C ILE A 174 9.74 4.23 4.66
N ASP A 175 8.90 5.07 5.25
CA ASP A 175 7.68 4.69 5.93
C ASP A 175 6.50 5.42 5.28
N VAL A 176 5.45 4.68 4.92
CA VAL A 176 4.27 5.23 4.27
C VAL A 176 3.01 4.62 4.85
N ASP A 177 2.12 5.50 5.30
CA ASP A 177 0.82 5.14 5.86
C ASP A 177 -0.35 5.50 4.94
N SER A 178 -1.41 4.70 5.00
CA SER A 178 -2.69 4.95 4.34
C SER A 178 -3.88 4.83 5.29
N GLU A 179 -4.88 5.70 5.10
CA GLU A 179 -6.20 5.59 5.76
C GLU A 179 -7.04 4.43 5.18
N GLY A 180 -6.62 3.85 4.05
CA GLY A 180 -7.25 2.69 3.42
C GLY A 180 -6.65 1.38 3.89
N TYR A 181 -7.46 0.32 4.06
CA TYR A 181 -6.94 -1.03 4.22
C TYR A 181 -6.36 -1.57 2.91
N SER A 182 -5.27 -2.35 3.00
CA SER A 182 -4.65 -3.01 1.85
C SER A 182 -4.33 -2.03 0.69
N ALA A 183 -3.86 -0.82 1.03
CA ALA A 183 -3.55 0.21 0.05
C ALA A 183 -2.26 -0.08 -0.74
N PHE A 184 -1.35 -0.84 -0.13
CA PHE A 184 -0.05 -1.19 -0.70
C PHE A 184 -0.04 -2.61 -1.27
N ASP A 185 0.69 -2.82 -2.37
CA ASP A 185 0.87 -4.11 -3.03
C ASP A 185 2.33 -4.32 -3.48
N ASP A 186 2.57 -5.41 -4.24
CA ASP A 186 3.91 -5.75 -4.73
C ASP A 186 4.54 -4.65 -5.61
N ILE A 187 3.73 -3.85 -6.32
CA ILE A 187 4.24 -2.73 -7.12
C ILE A 187 4.82 -1.66 -6.20
N ASP A 188 4.10 -1.30 -5.12
CA ASP A 188 4.62 -0.31 -4.15
C ASP A 188 5.92 -0.81 -3.52
N LYS A 189 5.96 -2.09 -3.14
CA LYS A 189 7.16 -2.71 -2.58
C LYS A 189 8.35 -2.60 -3.53
N ASP A 190 8.20 -3.10 -4.75
CA ASP A 190 9.29 -3.16 -5.74
C ASP A 190 9.80 -1.76 -6.10
N GLU A 191 8.89 -0.80 -6.27
CA GLU A 191 9.25 0.55 -6.69
C GLU A 191 9.83 1.40 -5.53
N LEU A 192 9.29 1.26 -4.31
CA LEU A 192 9.87 1.93 -3.14
C LEU A 192 11.24 1.34 -2.75
N GLU A 193 11.47 0.04 -2.97
CA GLU A 193 12.80 -0.57 -2.81
C GLU A 193 13.84 -0.01 -3.81
N LYS A 194 13.43 0.33 -5.06
CA LYS A 194 14.28 1.05 -6.01
C LYS A 194 14.58 2.46 -5.51
N ILE A 195 13.57 3.19 -5.03
CA ILE A 195 13.75 4.52 -4.47
C ILE A 195 14.68 4.48 -3.25
N ALA A 196 14.54 3.48 -2.37
CA ALA A 196 15.41 3.30 -1.21
C ALA A 196 16.90 3.14 -1.63
N LYS A 197 17.17 2.42 -2.72
CA LYS A 197 18.53 2.31 -3.27
C LYS A 197 19.05 3.63 -3.82
N ILE A 198 18.20 4.39 -4.53
CA ILE A 198 18.57 5.68 -5.13
C ILE A 198 18.93 6.69 -4.03
N ILE A 199 18.16 6.76 -2.94
CA ILE A 199 18.37 7.75 -1.87
C ILE A 199 19.42 7.31 -0.82
N SER A 200 19.90 6.07 -0.86
CA SER A 200 20.88 5.56 0.10
C SER A 200 22.10 6.46 0.32
N PRO A 201 22.68 7.11 -0.71
CA PRO A 201 23.81 8.03 -0.53
C PRO A 201 23.52 9.27 0.34
N LEU A 202 22.23 9.64 0.51
CA LEU A 202 21.86 10.80 1.35
C LEU A 202 22.00 10.56 2.86
N PHE A 203 22.32 9.34 3.29
CA PHE A 203 22.46 8.95 4.71
C PHE A 203 23.92 8.73 5.11
N GLU A 204 24.87 9.29 4.36
CA GLU A 204 26.30 9.23 4.67
C GLU A 204 26.74 10.12 5.84
#